data_38e2db11f26424e68f26d0b5840a1e7f
#
_entry.id   38e2db11f26424e68f26d0b5840a1e7f
#
_cell.length_a   1.000
_cell.length_b   1.000
_cell.length_c   1.000
_cell.angle_alpha   90.00
_cell.angle_beta   90.00
_cell.angle_gamma   90.00
#
_symmetry.space_group_name_H-M   'P 1'
#
loop_
_entity.id
_entity.type
_entity.pdbx_description
1 polymer ?
#
loop_
_entity_poly.entity_id
_entity_poly.type
_entity_poly.pdbx_seq_one_letter_code
_entity_poly.pdbx_strand_id
1 'polypeptide(L)'
;MRIAFLGTPEVAVPALQELVAADDVEVAVVITNPDRAKGRSKRPVPPPVKVAAEAAGLPVWQPTKPREVRDDLRDLDVDACAVVAYGALLPQDVLDVGGRGFVNLHFSLLPRWRGAAPVQHALRAGDTETGVTTFVLDRGMDTGPVLETVRVPIDPSESAGELLERLAVLGAPVLLDALRALVGGASPVPQTEQGATLAPKIDPDDVVIDFDAPCRSVIDLVRSADPAPGAHTRFRDKRLKIFRASPVEPPADAPDEATAELAPGTVIEARKDGVVVACADGAIRLDVVQPEGKPRMDGAAFANGYRPEPGERLGGRA
;
A
#
# COMPACT_ATOMS: atom_id res chain seq x y z
N MET A 1 -25.12 16.94 2.85
CA MET A 1 -24.95 15.93 3.92
C MET A 1 -23.82 16.34 4.85
N ARG A 2 -23.95 16.05 6.15
CA ARG A 2 -22.95 16.38 7.17
C ARG A 2 -22.19 15.11 7.57
N ILE A 3 -20.85 15.12 7.50
CA ILE A 3 -20.05 13.93 7.71
C ILE A 3 -18.88 14.16 8.67
N ALA A 4 -18.39 13.10 9.30
CA ALA A 4 -17.07 13.04 9.91
C ALA A 4 -16.11 12.28 8.98
N PHE A 5 -14.86 12.74 8.87
CA PHE A 5 -13.81 12.07 8.10
C PHE A 5 -12.78 11.44 9.02
N LEU A 6 -12.46 10.16 8.81
CA LEU A 6 -11.45 9.43 9.56
C LEU A 6 -10.33 8.98 8.63
N GLY A 7 -9.12 9.47 8.83
CA GLY A 7 -7.97 9.11 7.98
C GLY A 7 -6.65 9.53 8.62
N THR A 8 -5.52 8.96 8.15
CA THR A 8 -4.23 9.30 8.76
C THR A 8 -3.14 9.56 7.71
N PRO A 9 -2.78 8.62 6.80
CA PRO A 9 -1.66 8.76 5.87
C PRO A 9 -2.03 9.59 4.63
N GLU A 10 -1.00 9.85 3.81
CA GLU A 10 -1.10 10.61 2.56
C GLU A 10 -2.21 10.11 1.63
N VAL A 11 -2.38 8.80 1.54
CA VAL A 11 -3.39 8.17 0.67
C VAL A 11 -4.84 8.47 1.05
N ALA A 12 -5.08 9.04 2.22
CA ALA A 12 -6.40 9.50 2.65
C ALA A 12 -6.68 10.95 2.26
N VAL A 13 -5.65 11.72 1.88
CA VAL A 13 -5.78 13.15 1.56
C VAL A 13 -6.64 13.40 0.32
N PRO A 14 -6.51 12.66 -0.80
CA PRO A 14 -7.37 12.87 -1.97
C PRO A 14 -8.86 12.75 -1.65
N ALA A 15 -9.25 11.76 -0.85
CA ALA A 15 -10.64 11.58 -0.44
C ALA A 15 -11.15 12.74 0.45
N LEU A 16 -10.32 13.24 1.39
CA LEU A 16 -10.68 14.42 2.18
C LEU A 16 -10.87 15.65 1.29
N GLN A 17 -9.96 15.88 0.34
CA GLN A 17 -10.05 17.01 -0.60
C GLN A 17 -11.29 16.95 -1.47
N GLU A 18 -11.64 15.78 -2.00
CA GLU A 18 -12.85 15.55 -2.78
C GLU A 18 -14.12 15.89 -1.98
N LEU A 19 -14.18 15.41 -0.72
CA LEU A 19 -15.32 15.69 0.16
C LEU A 19 -15.44 17.17 0.54
N VAL A 20 -14.31 17.86 0.74
CA VAL A 20 -14.30 19.31 1.02
C VAL A 20 -14.69 20.14 -0.20
N ALA A 21 -14.37 19.66 -1.40
CA ALA A 21 -14.70 20.37 -2.65
C ALA A 21 -16.16 20.20 -3.09
N ALA A 22 -16.89 19.25 -2.51
CA ALA A 22 -18.29 18.97 -2.87
C ALA A 22 -19.25 19.95 -2.19
N ASP A 23 -20.00 20.72 -2.98
CA ASP A 23 -20.94 21.78 -2.50
C ASP A 23 -22.06 21.24 -1.58
N ASP A 24 -22.41 19.96 -1.70
CA ASP A 24 -23.47 19.30 -0.93
C ASP A 24 -22.95 18.55 0.31
N VAL A 25 -21.66 18.72 0.66
CA VAL A 25 -20.99 18.03 1.79
C VAL A 25 -20.46 19.05 2.78
N GLU A 26 -20.78 18.88 4.05
CA GLU A 26 -20.14 19.55 5.18
C GLU A 26 -19.25 18.53 5.90
N VAL A 27 -17.93 18.71 5.87
CA VAL A 27 -17.01 17.94 6.71
C VAL A 27 -16.97 18.60 8.08
N ALA A 28 -17.75 18.08 9.02
CA ALA A 28 -17.92 18.66 10.37
C ALA A 28 -16.68 18.50 11.25
N VAL A 29 -15.95 17.39 11.08
CA VAL A 29 -14.71 17.12 11.81
C VAL A 29 -13.83 16.13 11.03
N VAL A 30 -12.51 16.27 11.20
CA VAL A 30 -11.51 15.32 10.75
C VAL A 30 -10.88 14.62 11.96
N ILE A 31 -10.95 13.30 11.99
CA ILE A 31 -10.41 12.46 13.07
C ILE A 31 -9.18 11.74 12.54
N THR A 32 -8.03 11.96 13.16
CA THR A 32 -6.76 11.36 12.74
C THR A 32 -5.93 10.90 13.94
N ASN A 33 -4.95 10.04 13.70
CA ASN A 33 -4.06 9.60 14.76
C ASN A 33 -3.22 10.76 15.32
N PRO A 34 -2.78 10.70 16.60
CA PRO A 34 -1.89 11.69 17.20
C PRO A 34 -0.58 11.86 16.44
N ASP A 35 0.02 13.06 16.55
CA ASP A 35 1.34 13.35 16.04
C ASP A 35 2.36 12.35 16.60
N ARG A 36 3.22 11.79 15.75
CA ARG A 36 4.22 10.79 16.14
C ARG A 36 5.61 11.14 15.63
N ALA A 37 6.64 10.78 16.38
CA ALA A 37 8.00 10.89 15.90
C ALA A 37 8.22 10.01 14.66
N LYS A 38 8.85 10.59 13.61
CA LYS A 38 9.16 9.88 12.36
C LYS A 38 10.67 9.76 12.18
N GLY A 39 11.13 8.55 11.90
CA GLY A 39 12.55 8.26 11.67
C GLY A 39 13.39 8.44 12.94
N ARG A 40 14.58 9.05 12.79
CA ARG A 40 15.51 9.31 13.92
C ARG A 40 15.17 10.58 14.72
N SER A 41 14.25 11.39 14.24
CA SER A 41 13.81 12.59 14.92
C SER A 41 12.89 12.23 16.07
N LYS A 42 13.11 12.85 17.26
CA LYS A 42 12.20 12.76 18.40
C LYS A 42 11.04 13.77 18.34
N ARG A 43 11.07 14.69 17.37
CA ARG A 43 10.01 15.69 17.21
C ARG A 43 8.78 15.03 16.60
N PRO A 44 7.59 15.21 17.22
CA PRO A 44 6.34 14.76 16.60
C PRO A 44 6.14 15.43 15.24
N VAL A 45 5.69 14.65 14.28
CA VAL A 45 5.33 15.11 12.93
C VAL A 45 3.82 14.90 12.79
N PRO A 46 3.06 15.91 12.37
CA PRO A 46 1.62 15.77 12.17
C PRO A 46 1.33 14.78 11.04
N PRO A 47 0.24 14.01 11.15
CA PRO A 47 -0.25 13.18 10.04
C PRO A 47 -0.59 14.04 8.82
N PRO A 48 -0.41 13.52 7.58
CA PRO A 48 -0.78 14.23 6.35
C PRO A 48 -2.22 14.72 6.35
N VAL A 49 -3.16 13.90 6.82
CA VAL A 49 -4.57 14.27 6.91
C VAL A 49 -4.79 15.46 7.85
N LYS A 50 -4.07 15.56 8.99
CA LYS A 50 -4.13 16.73 9.85
C LYS A 50 -3.69 18.00 9.12
N VAL A 51 -2.57 17.93 8.41
CA VAL A 51 -2.04 19.07 7.65
C VAL A 51 -3.05 19.54 6.60
N ALA A 52 -3.65 18.61 5.87
CA ALA A 52 -4.66 18.91 4.86
C ALA A 52 -5.94 19.50 5.47
N ALA A 53 -6.41 18.96 6.61
CA ALA A 53 -7.59 19.45 7.30
C ALA A 53 -7.40 20.87 7.86
N GLU A 54 -6.26 21.14 8.51
CA GLU A 54 -5.91 22.46 9.02
C GLU A 54 -5.80 23.51 7.91
N ALA A 55 -5.22 23.12 6.75
CA ALA A 55 -5.14 23.97 5.57
C ALA A 55 -6.53 24.31 4.98
N ALA A 56 -7.50 23.41 5.13
CA ALA A 56 -8.89 23.61 4.76
C ALA A 56 -9.74 24.30 5.83
N GLY A 57 -9.15 24.67 6.99
CA GLY A 57 -9.86 25.30 8.09
C GLY A 57 -10.82 24.38 8.87
N LEU A 58 -10.63 23.06 8.77
CA LEU A 58 -11.51 22.07 9.40
C LEU A 58 -11.10 21.77 10.84
N PRO A 59 -12.06 21.49 11.75
CA PRO A 59 -11.77 20.97 13.08
C PRO A 59 -11.05 19.63 13.01
N VAL A 60 -10.01 19.44 13.85
CA VAL A 60 -9.23 18.19 13.91
C VAL A 60 -9.28 17.60 15.31
N TRP A 61 -9.65 16.32 15.41
CA TRP A 61 -9.57 15.55 16.65
C TRP A 61 -8.49 14.47 16.52
N GLN A 62 -7.68 14.34 17.57
CA GLN A 62 -6.58 13.36 17.61
C GLN A 62 -6.68 12.45 18.83
N PRO A 63 -7.70 11.58 18.89
CA PRO A 63 -7.86 10.66 20.00
C PRO A 63 -6.72 9.64 20.06
N THR A 64 -6.32 9.25 21.27
CA THR A 64 -5.37 8.14 21.46
C THR A 64 -6.06 6.79 21.30
N LYS A 65 -7.36 6.73 21.57
CA LYS A 65 -8.25 5.58 21.36
C LYS A 65 -9.56 6.03 20.72
N PRO A 66 -10.10 5.30 19.74
CA PRO A 66 -11.33 5.67 19.04
C PRO A 66 -12.53 5.94 19.96
N ARG A 67 -12.62 5.28 21.12
CA ARG A 67 -13.71 5.50 22.09
C ARG A 67 -13.74 6.89 22.72
N GLU A 68 -12.62 7.61 22.70
CA GLU A 68 -12.54 8.95 23.31
C GLU A 68 -13.40 9.98 22.59
N VAL A 69 -13.71 9.76 21.31
CA VAL A 69 -14.55 10.68 20.50
C VAL A 69 -15.98 10.18 20.32
N ARG A 70 -16.38 9.09 20.97
CA ARG A 70 -17.70 8.50 20.78
C ARG A 70 -18.86 9.46 21.10
N ASP A 71 -18.80 10.09 22.26
CA ASP A 71 -19.87 10.95 22.74
C ASP A 71 -19.89 12.27 21.97
N ASP A 72 -18.70 12.87 21.70
CA ASP A 72 -18.58 14.04 20.84
C ASP A 72 -19.09 13.78 19.41
N LEU A 73 -18.80 12.59 18.86
CA LEU A 73 -19.26 12.21 17.52
C LEU A 73 -20.79 12.02 17.49
N ARG A 74 -21.39 11.49 18.57
CA ARG A 74 -22.86 11.40 18.70
C ARG A 74 -23.49 12.78 18.73
N ASP A 75 -22.91 13.70 19.52
CA ASP A 75 -23.43 15.06 19.71
C ASP A 75 -23.25 15.91 18.42
N LEU A 76 -22.34 15.49 17.53
CA LEU A 76 -22.10 16.15 16.24
C LEU A 76 -23.23 15.90 15.24
N ASP A 77 -24.04 14.87 15.44
CA ASP A 77 -25.20 14.50 14.61
C ASP A 77 -24.89 14.44 13.11
N VAL A 78 -23.91 13.61 12.74
CA VAL A 78 -23.49 13.43 11.35
C VAL A 78 -24.40 12.44 10.61
N ASP A 79 -24.62 12.65 9.32
CA ASP A 79 -25.38 11.73 8.46
C ASP A 79 -24.64 10.40 8.24
N ALA A 80 -23.31 10.47 8.08
CA ALA A 80 -22.43 9.30 7.91
C ALA A 80 -20.98 9.65 8.25
N CYS A 81 -20.11 8.64 8.33
CA CYS A 81 -18.68 8.79 8.51
C CYS A 81 -17.91 8.22 7.31
N ALA A 82 -16.93 8.97 6.78
CA ALA A 82 -16.00 8.53 5.76
C ALA A 82 -14.71 7.99 6.41
N VAL A 83 -14.22 6.83 6.00
CA VAL A 83 -13.01 6.22 6.56
C VAL A 83 -12.05 5.87 5.45
N VAL A 84 -10.80 6.35 5.54
CA VAL A 84 -9.73 5.99 4.61
C VAL A 84 -8.43 5.78 5.38
N ALA A 85 -7.95 4.55 5.44
CA ALA A 85 -6.68 4.20 6.08
C ALA A 85 -6.49 4.85 7.47
N TYR A 86 -7.50 4.84 8.31
CA TYR A 86 -7.47 5.45 9.65
C TYR A 86 -6.44 4.78 10.56
N GLY A 87 -6.27 3.46 10.42
CA GLY A 87 -5.22 2.70 11.13
C GLY A 87 -5.53 2.34 12.57
N ALA A 88 -6.78 2.46 13.00
CA ALA A 88 -7.27 1.98 14.28
C ALA A 88 -8.61 1.25 14.10
N LEU A 89 -8.78 0.15 14.81
CA LEU A 89 -10.04 -0.59 14.81
C LEU A 89 -11.11 0.20 15.55
N LEU A 90 -12.24 0.43 14.89
CA LEU A 90 -13.41 1.10 15.48
C LEU A 90 -14.25 0.06 16.23
N PRO A 91 -14.42 0.20 17.55
CA PRO A 91 -15.28 -0.71 18.31
C PRO A 91 -16.76 -0.43 18.03
N GLN A 92 -17.62 -1.42 18.27
CA GLN A 92 -19.04 -1.36 17.93
C GLN A 92 -19.76 -0.14 18.52
N ASP A 93 -19.45 0.21 19.76
CA ASP A 93 -20.05 1.36 20.44
C ASP A 93 -19.69 2.73 19.81
N VAL A 94 -18.60 2.78 19.00
CA VAL A 94 -18.29 3.94 18.14
C VAL A 94 -19.02 3.81 16.79
N LEU A 95 -19.06 2.63 16.20
CA LEU A 95 -19.80 2.41 14.94
C LEU A 95 -21.30 2.73 15.07
N ASP A 96 -21.87 2.52 16.24
CA ASP A 96 -23.30 2.75 16.52
C ASP A 96 -23.71 4.25 16.58
N VAL A 97 -22.74 5.19 16.61
CA VAL A 97 -23.01 6.63 16.69
C VAL A 97 -22.70 7.42 15.42
N GLY A 98 -22.30 6.76 14.34
CA GLY A 98 -21.91 7.40 13.08
C GLY A 98 -23.05 7.58 12.06
N GLY A 99 -24.23 7.99 12.47
CA GLY A 99 -25.36 8.23 11.57
C GLY A 99 -25.78 6.96 10.83
N ARG A 100 -25.77 7.01 9.48
CA ARG A 100 -26.08 5.86 8.63
C ARG A 100 -24.97 4.81 8.60
N GLY A 101 -23.80 5.10 9.20
CA GLY A 101 -22.68 4.19 9.31
C GLY A 101 -21.34 4.79 8.86
N PHE A 102 -20.31 3.96 8.95
CA PHE A 102 -18.95 4.30 8.56
C PHE A 102 -18.65 3.67 7.21
N VAL A 103 -18.48 4.48 6.17
CA VAL A 103 -18.12 4.02 4.83
C VAL A 103 -16.60 4.03 4.69
N ASN A 104 -16.02 2.84 4.51
CA ASN A 104 -14.59 2.71 4.28
C ASN A 104 -14.28 2.60 2.79
N LEU A 105 -13.24 3.33 2.35
CA LEU A 105 -12.61 3.16 1.05
C LEU A 105 -11.45 2.16 1.19
N HIS A 106 -11.61 0.99 0.61
CA HIS A 106 -10.64 -0.10 0.65
C HIS A 106 -9.97 -0.27 -0.71
N PHE A 107 -8.65 -0.48 -0.72
CA PHE A 107 -7.83 -0.53 -1.93
C PHE A 107 -7.66 -1.95 -2.47
N SER A 108 -8.78 -2.67 -2.63
CA SER A 108 -8.87 -3.95 -3.32
C SER A 108 -10.28 -4.22 -3.83
N LEU A 109 -10.43 -5.32 -4.57
CA LEU A 109 -11.72 -5.88 -4.98
C LEU A 109 -12.20 -6.86 -3.91
N LEU A 110 -12.89 -6.36 -2.87
CA LEU A 110 -13.45 -7.22 -1.83
C LEU A 110 -14.40 -8.27 -2.42
N PRO A 111 -14.41 -9.50 -1.87
CA PRO A 111 -13.83 -9.94 -0.60
C PRO A 111 -12.35 -10.33 -0.65
N ARG A 112 -11.66 -10.16 -1.77
CA ARG A 112 -10.24 -10.44 -1.89
C ARG A 112 -9.41 -9.33 -1.21
N TRP A 113 -8.39 -9.75 -0.47
CA TRP A 113 -7.44 -8.87 0.22
C TRP A 113 -8.04 -8.01 1.35
N ARG A 114 -8.88 -8.60 2.22
CA ARG A 114 -9.30 -7.96 3.48
C ARG A 114 -8.10 -7.71 4.39
N GLY A 115 -7.93 -6.51 4.92
CA GLY A 115 -6.87 -6.17 5.89
C GLY A 115 -6.01 -4.96 5.52
N ALA A 116 -4.83 -4.87 6.15
CA ALA A 116 -4.06 -3.62 6.21
C ALA A 116 -3.18 -3.32 4.98
N ALA A 117 -2.90 -4.31 4.11
CA ALA A 117 -1.95 -4.17 3.01
C ALA A 117 -2.45 -4.78 1.69
N PRO A 118 -3.69 -4.46 1.23
CA PRO A 118 -4.32 -5.11 0.07
C PRO A 118 -3.52 -4.94 -1.22
N VAL A 119 -3.00 -3.75 -1.50
CA VAL A 119 -2.23 -3.43 -2.70
C VAL A 119 -0.93 -4.25 -2.75
N GLN A 120 -0.21 -4.33 -1.64
CA GLN A 120 1.03 -5.09 -1.54
C GLN A 120 0.78 -6.58 -1.79
N HIS A 121 -0.29 -7.13 -1.21
CA HIS A 121 -0.63 -8.55 -1.40
C HIS A 121 -1.10 -8.86 -2.82
N ALA A 122 -1.86 -7.96 -3.46
CA ALA A 122 -2.26 -8.10 -4.85
C ALA A 122 -1.03 -8.17 -5.79
N LEU A 123 -0.08 -7.24 -5.62
CA LEU A 123 1.16 -7.23 -6.41
C LEU A 123 2.01 -8.48 -6.16
N ARG A 124 2.20 -8.86 -4.90
CA ARG A 124 2.98 -10.04 -4.51
C ARG A 124 2.38 -11.35 -5.04
N ALA A 125 1.06 -11.40 -5.18
CA ALA A 125 0.36 -12.54 -5.78
C ALA A 125 0.41 -12.56 -7.30
N GLY A 126 0.94 -11.52 -7.95
CA GLY A 126 0.97 -11.38 -9.40
C GLY A 126 -0.40 -11.06 -10.01
N ASP A 127 -1.31 -10.48 -9.24
CA ASP A 127 -2.61 -10.04 -9.76
C ASP A 127 -2.40 -9.04 -10.91
N THR A 128 -3.20 -9.16 -11.96
CA THR A 128 -3.15 -8.28 -13.15
C THR A 128 -4.22 -7.20 -13.10
N GLU A 129 -5.18 -7.31 -12.19
CA GLU A 129 -6.19 -6.30 -11.90
C GLU A 129 -6.39 -6.14 -10.40
N THR A 130 -6.81 -4.95 -10.01
CA THR A 130 -7.22 -4.58 -8.66
C THR A 130 -8.33 -3.55 -8.72
N GLY A 131 -8.51 -2.78 -7.68
CA GLY A 131 -9.49 -1.69 -7.66
C GLY A 131 -9.70 -1.10 -6.30
N VAL A 132 -10.82 -0.43 -6.16
CA VAL A 132 -11.30 0.09 -4.89
C VAL A 132 -12.70 -0.45 -4.60
N THR A 133 -12.98 -0.67 -3.33
CA THR A 133 -14.30 -1.05 -2.84
C THR A 133 -14.69 -0.13 -1.71
N THR A 134 -15.88 0.48 -1.80
CA THR A 134 -16.51 1.17 -0.67
C THR A 134 -17.50 0.24 0.01
N PHE A 135 -17.44 0.18 1.34
CA PHE A 135 -18.29 -0.70 2.11
C PHE A 135 -18.59 -0.10 3.49
N VAL A 136 -19.67 -0.51 4.13
CA VAL A 136 -20.03 -0.07 5.48
C VAL A 136 -19.29 -0.93 6.49
N LEU A 137 -18.58 -0.31 7.43
CA LEU A 137 -17.84 -1.03 8.47
C LEU A 137 -18.76 -1.81 9.39
N ASP A 138 -18.33 -3.01 9.72
CA ASP A 138 -18.92 -3.89 10.74
C ASP A 138 -17.88 -4.32 11.78
N ARG A 139 -18.18 -5.34 12.58
CA ARG A 139 -17.26 -5.88 13.60
C ARG A 139 -16.07 -6.65 13.04
N GLY A 140 -16.20 -7.12 11.80
CA GLY A 140 -15.15 -7.92 11.15
C GLY A 140 -14.05 -7.07 10.52
N MET A 141 -13.02 -7.73 10.07
CA MET A 141 -11.95 -7.06 9.31
C MET A 141 -12.39 -6.99 7.85
N ASP A 142 -12.85 -5.82 7.44
CA ASP A 142 -13.29 -5.50 6.07
C ASP A 142 -14.36 -6.49 5.53
N THR A 143 -15.28 -6.94 6.40
CA THR A 143 -16.32 -7.92 6.08
C THR A 143 -17.67 -7.29 5.79
N GLY A 144 -17.84 -6.02 6.06
CA GLY A 144 -19.11 -5.31 5.95
C GLY A 144 -19.67 -5.23 4.53
N PRO A 145 -20.95 -4.90 4.38
CA PRO A 145 -21.63 -4.90 3.09
C PRO A 145 -21.13 -3.81 2.16
N VAL A 146 -20.98 -4.15 0.88
CA VAL A 146 -20.42 -3.32 -0.19
C VAL A 146 -21.44 -2.34 -0.74
N LEU A 147 -21.01 -1.10 -0.99
CA LEU A 147 -21.76 -0.06 -1.69
C LEU A 147 -21.36 -0.02 -3.16
N GLU A 148 -20.07 0.09 -3.46
CA GLU A 148 -19.56 0.22 -4.83
C GLU A 148 -18.19 -0.44 -4.99
N THR A 149 -17.88 -0.89 -6.22
CA THR A 149 -16.58 -1.47 -6.58
C THR A 149 -16.16 -0.99 -7.95
N VAL A 150 -14.95 -0.45 -8.05
CA VAL A 150 -14.35 -0.02 -9.32
C VAL A 150 -13.10 -0.86 -9.59
N ARG A 151 -13.02 -1.48 -10.78
CA ARG A 151 -11.90 -2.32 -11.25
C ARG A 151 -10.95 -1.53 -12.12
N VAL A 152 -9.65 -1.81 -11.97
CA VAL A 152 -8.60 -1.25 -12.82
C VAL A 152 -7.51 -2.28 -13.09
N PRO A 153 -6.85 -2.24 -14.24
CA PRO A 153 -5.66 -3.04 -14.48
C PRO A 153 -4.49 -2.56 -13.61
N ILE A 154 -3.58 -3.48 -13.30
CA ILE A 154 -2.30 -3.18 -12.67
C ILE A 154 -1.25 -3.08 -13.78
N ASP A 155 -0.51 -1.96 -13.85
CA ASP A 155 0.63 -1.85 -14.74
C ASP A 155 1.75 -2.78 -14.28
N PRO A 156 2.35 -3.60 -15.18
CA PRO A 156 3.42 -4.52 -14.82
C PRO A 156 4.65 -3.86 -14.16
N SER A 157 4.88 -2.58 -14.40
CA SER A 157 6.01 -1.80 -13.86
C SER A 157 5.68 -1.03 -12.58
N GLU A 158 4.38 -0.94 -12.22
CA GLU A 158 3.89 -0.12 -11.11
C GLU A 158 4.25 -0.75 -9.76
N SER A 159 4.83 0.06 -8.86
CA SER A 159 5.09 -0.33 -7.47
C SER A 159 3.84 -0.19 -6.60
N ALA A 160 3.89 -0.75 -5.39
CA ALA A 160 2.78 -0.62 -4.43
C ALA A 160 2.50 0.83 -4.04
N GLY A 161 3.54 1.68 -3.95
CA GLY A 161 3.37 3.10 -3.69
C GLY A 161 2.64 3.81 -4.82
N GLU A 162 3.11 3.64 -6.06
CA GLU A 162 2.52 4.23 -7.26
C GLU A 162 1.06 3.77 -7.47
N LEU A 163 0.81 2.46 -7.32
CA LEU A 163 -0.55 1.91 -7.42
C LEU A 163 -1.49 2.45 -6.34
N LEU A 164 -1.00 2.54 -5.09
CA LEU A 164 -1.80 3.04 -3.98
C LEU A 164 -2.15 4.53 -4.15
N GLU A 165 -1.21 5.36 -4.64
CA GLU A 165 -1.46 6.77 -4.97
C GLU A 165 -2.52 6.90 -6.07
N ARG A 166 -2.41 6.11 -7.13
CA ARG A 166 -3.40 6.08 -8.23
C ARG A 166 -4.78 5.64 -7.75
N LEU A 167 -4.86 4.60 -6.92
CA LEU A 167 -6.11 4.11 -6.33
C LEU A 167 -6.72 5.12 -5.36
N ALA A 168 -5.91 5.88 -4.62
CA ALA A 168 -6.39 6.92 -3.72
C ALA A 168 -7.11 8.05 -4.47
N VAL A 169 -6.54 8.50 -5.59
CA VAL A 169 -7.17 9.52 -6.45
C VAL A 169 -8.44 8.99 -7.11
N LEU A 170 -8.38 7.77 -7.67
CA LEU A 170 -9.54 7.12 -8.29
C LEU A 170 -10.67 6.86 -7.29
N GLY A 171 -10.34 6.47 -6.07
CA GLY A 171 -11.32 6.11 -5.05
C GLY A 171 -12.00 7.30 -4.39
N ALA A 172 -11.43 8.50 -4.49
CA ALA A 172 -11.99 9.68 -3.84
C ALA A 172 -13.43 10.00 -4.30
N PRO A 173 -13.75 10.14 -5.60
CA PRO A 173 -15.12 10.33 -6.07
C PRO A 173 -16.00 9.10 -5.77
N VAL A 174 -15.46 7.88 -5.83
CA VAL A 174 -16.22 6.66 -5.50
C VAL A 174 -16.70 6.68 -4.04
N LEU A 175 -15.87 7.15 -3.11
CA LEU A 175 -16.26 7.31 -1.70
C LEU A 175 -17.35 8.37 -1.53
N LEU A 176 -17.25 9.50 -2.22
CA LEU A 176 -18.27 10.56 -2.20
C LEU A 176 -19.62 10.04 -2.69
N ASP A 177 -19.64 9.33 -3.82
CA ASP A 177 -20.86 8.77 -4.39
C ASP A 177 -21.45 7.66 -3.51
N ALA A 178 -20.63 6.84 -2.89
CA ALA A 178 -21.06 5.83 -1.92
C ALA A 178 -21.70 6.45 -0.66
N LEU A 179 -21.13 7.55 -0.15
CA LEU A 179 -21.73 8.30 0.98
C LEU A 179 -23.08 8.91 0.60
N ARG A 180 -23.19 9.54 -0.58
CA ARG A 180 -24.45 10.06 -1.11
C ARG A 180 -25.50 8.97 -1.23
N ALA A 181 -25.12 7.82 -1.80
CA ALA A 181 -26.00 6.68 -1.94
C ALA A 181 -26.50 6.16 -0.59
N LEU A 182 -25.60 5.98 0.38
CA LEU A 182 -25.95 5.49 1.71
C LEU A 182 -26.90 6.46 2.43
N VAL A 183 -26.60 7.75 2.44
CA VAL A 183 -27.45 8.79 3.06
C VAL A 183 -28.80 8.90 2.33
N GLY A 184 -28.81 8.72 1.00
CA GLY A 184 -30.00 8.63 0.18
C GLY A 184 -30.86 7.35 0.38
N GLY A 185 -30.41 6.41 1.23
CA GLY A 185 -31.17 5.21 1.58
C GLY A 185 -30.83 3.97 0.74
N ALA A 186 -29.73 3.97 -0.01
CA ALA A 186 -29.28 2.76 -0.69
C ALA A 186 -28.97 1.64 0.32
N SER A 187 -29.27 0.41 -0.07
CA SER A 187 -29.00 -0.78 0.74
C SER A 187 -27.68 -1.42 0.28
N PRO A 188 -26.64 -1.44 1.14
CA PRO A 188 -25.38 -2.11 0.80
C PRO A 188 -25.56 -3.62 0.63
N VAL A 189 -24.76 -4.24 -0.25
CA VAL A 189 -24.85 -5.66 -0.59
C VAL A 189 -23.88 -6.47 0.27
N PRO A 190 -24.33 -7.51 1.00
CA PRO A 190 -23.45 -8.37 1.77
C PRO A 190 -22.34 -8.98 0.92
N GLN A 191 -21.12 -9.04 1.45
CA GLN A 191 -20.01 -9.73 0.79
C GLN A 191 -20.23 -11.25 0.78
N THR A 192 -19.74 -11.91 -0.26
CA THR A 192 -19.61 -13.37 -0.27
C THR A 192 -18.33 -13.80 0.45
N GLU A 193 -18.33 -15.00 1.04
CA GLU A 193 -17.09 -15.62 1.54
C GLU A 193 -16.29 -16.34 0.44
N GLN A 194 -16.92 -16.59 -0.71
CA GLN A 194 -16.23 -17.20 -1.83
C GLN A 194 -15.17 -16.24 -2.40
N GLY A 195 -13.92 -16.69 -2.45
CA GLY A 195 -12.77 -15.88 -2.91
C GLY A 195 -12.21 -14.90 -1.88
N ALA A 196 -12.72 -14.91 -0.63
CA ALA A 196 -12.18 -14.08 0.43
C ALA A 196 -10.72 -14.48 0.76
N THR A 197 -9.84 -13.47 0.82
CA THR A 197 -8.44 -13.63 1.23
C THR A 197 -8.03 -12.53 2.18
N LEU A 198 -6.97 -12.77 2.95
CA LEU A 198 -6.46 -11.81 3.91
C LEU A 198 -5.21 -11.10 3.37
N ALA A 199 -5.05 -9.85 3.77
CA ALA A 199 -3.91 -8.99 3.47
C ALA A 199 -3.36 -8.37 4.77
N PRO A 200 -2.70 -9.16 5.63
CA PRO A 200 -2.11 -8.65 6.85
C PRO A 200 -1.04 -7.61 6.54
N LYS A 201 -0.67 -6.83 7.57
CA LYS A 201 0.43 -5.88 7.46
C LYS A 201 1.71 -6.61 7.03
N ILE A 202 2.47 -6.00 6.12
CA ILE A 202 3.78 -6.50 5.68
C ILE A 202 4.86 -6.07 6.67
N ASP A 203 5.58 -7.04 7.22
CA ASP A 203 6.74 -6.80 8.05
C ASP A 203 8.05 -6.96 7.24
N PRO A 204 9.18 -6.41 7.71
CA PRO A 204 10.45 -6.53 6.99
C PRO A 204 10.86 -7.97 6.68
N ASP A 205 10.55 -8.92 7.55
CA ASP A 205 10.90 -10.33 7.35
C ASP A 205 10.07 -11.02 6.25
N ASP A 206 8.91 -10.46 5.91
CA ASP A 206 8.05 -10.98 4.83
C ASP A 206 8.59 -10.67 3.44
N VAL A 207 9.57 -9.79 3.33
CA VAL A 207 10.10 -9.26 2.06
C VAL A 207 11.60 -9.52 1.88
N VAL A 208 12.08 -10.60 2.48
CA VAL A 208 13.41 -11.18 2.17
C VAL A 208 13.34 -11.81 0.77
N ILE A 209 14.28 -11.42 -0.09
CA ILE A 209 14.31 -11.91 -1.47
C ILE A 209 14.85 -13.33 -1.48
N ASP A 210 14.07 -14.24 -2.05
CA ASP A 210 14.45 -15.59 -2.37
C ASP A 210 14.71 -15.69 -3.89
N PHE A 211 15.95 -15.79 -4.29
CA PHE A 211 16.33 -15.92 -5.69
C PHE A 211 16.08 -17.34 -6.26
N ASP A 212 15.80 -18.33 -5.40
CA ASP A 212 15.35 -19.65 -5.85
C ASP A 212 13.90 -19.64 -6.38
N ALA A 213 13.21 -18.49 -6.24
CA ALA A 213 11.92 -18.24 -6.87
C ALA A 213 12.07 -17.82 -8.34
N PRO A 214 11.00 -17.97 -9.17
CA PRO A 214 10.95 -17.44 -10.54
C PRO A 214 11.19 -15.93 -10.59
N CYS A 215 11.84 -15.45 -11.66
CA CYS A 215 12.13 -14.02 -11.87
C CYS A 215 10.90 -13.13 -11.65
N ARG A 216 9.74 -13.55 -12.16
CA ARG A 216 8.50 -12.81 -12.01
C ARG A 216 8.11 -12.65 -10.56
N SER A 217 8.21 -13.71 -9.76
CA SER A 217 7.90 -13.67 -8.32
C SER A 217 8.86 -12.76 -7.54
N VAL A 218 10.15 -12.75 -7.91
CA VAL A 218 11.13 -11.83 -7.32
C VAL A 218 10.80 -10.38 -7.66
N ILE A 219 10.46 -10.07 -8.91
CA ILE A 219 10.05 -8.72 -9.34
C ILE A 219 8.77 -8.29 -8.63
N ASP A 220 7.77 -9.17 -8.53
CA ASP A 220 6.50 -8.89 -7.87
C ASP A 220 6.70 -8.64 -6.36
N LEU A 221 7.60 -9.38 -5.70
CA LEU A 221 8.01 -9.11 -4.31
C LEU A 221 8.67 -7.74 -4.19
N VAL A 222 9.61 -7.40 -5.09
CA VAL A 222 10.32 -6.12 -5.07
C VAL A 222 9.35 -4.96 -5.20
N ARG A 223 8.49 -4.97 -6.22
CA ARG A 223 7.54 -3.88 -6.47
C ARG A 223 6.44 -3.78 -5.39
N SER A 224 6.07 -4.92 -4.77
CA SER A 224 5.08 -4.93 -3.68
C SER A 224 5.60 -4.27 -2.40
N ALA A 225 6.92 -4.27 -2.20
CA ALA A 225 7.57 -3.73 -1.00
C ALA A 225 8.05 -2.27 -1.17
N ASP A 226 7.92 -1.66 -2.33
CA ASP A 226 8.29 -0.25 -2.57
C ASP A 226 7.07 0.67 -2.30
N PRO A 227 7.20 1.74 -1.54
CA PRO A 227 8.41 2.33 -0.95
C PRO A 227 8.83 1.73 0.41
N ALA A 228 7.99 0.95 1.06
CA ALA A 228 8.24 0.38 2.38
C ALA A 228 7.56 -0.98 2.53
N PRO A 229 8.23 -1.93 3.22
CA PRO A 229 9.51 -1.82 3.92
C PRO A 229 10.75 -1.87 3.03
N GLY A 230 10.63 -2.19 1.75
CA GLY A 230 11.67 -2.41 0.78
C GLY A 230 12.18 -3.86 0.81
N ALA A 231 11.98 -4.58 -0.30
CA ALA A 231 12.49 -5.94 -0.45
C ALA A 231 14.00 -5.95 -0.28
N HIS A 232 14.53 -6.97 0.37
CA HIS A 232 15.95 -6.95 0.72
C HIS A 232 16.61 -8.32 0.64
N THR A 233 17.91 -8.26 0.43
CA THR A 233 18.84 -9.38 0.45
C THR A 233 20.13 -8.97 1.16
N ARG A 234 21.18 -9.78 1.04
CA ARG A 234 22.53 -9.44 1.50
C ARG A 234 23.49 -9.41 0.33
N PHE A 235 24.41 -8.46 0.38
CA PHE A 235 25.56 -8.36 -0.51
C PHE A 235 26.81 -8.11 0.34
N ARG A 236 27.78 -9.00 0.29
CA ARG A 236 29.01 -8.96 1.13
C ARG A 236 28.67 -8.72 2.61
N ASP A 237 27.78 -9.55 3.15
CA ASP A 237 27.29 -9.52 4.54
C ASP A 237 26.54 -8.25 4.99
N LYS A 238 26.33 -7.28 4.09
CA LYS A 238 25.53 -6.08 4.35
C LYS A 238 24.17 -6.18 3.73
N ARG A 239 23.17 -5.56 4.38
CA ARG A 239 21.82 -5.49 3.83
C ARG A 239 21.83 -4.65 2.54
N LEU A 240 21.23 -5.21 1.51
CA LEU A 240 20.94 -4.50 0.24
C LEU A 240 19.44 -4.54 0.04
N LYS A 241 18.77 -3.38 0.01
CA LYS A 241 17.39 -3.27 -0.42
C LYS A 241 17.32 -3.10 -1.91
N ILE A 242 16.31 -3.71 -2.53
CA ILE A 242 16.00 -3.57 -3.95
C ILE A 242 14.61 -2.97 -4.06
N PHE A 243 14.47 -1.88 -4.81
CA PHE A 243 13.22 -1.15 -4.98
C PHE A 243 12.67 -1.25 -6.39
N ARG A 244 13.53 -1.52 -7.37
CA ARG A 244 13.11 -1.77 -8.75
C ARG A 244 14.01 -2.82 -9.38
N ALA A 245 13.40 -3.76 -10.08
CA ALA A 245 14.07 -4.79 -10.85
C ALA A 245 13.29 -5.05 -12.14
N SER A 246 14.00 -5.34 -13.22
CA SER A 246 13.42 -5.65 -14.53
C SER A 246 13.85 -7.04 -14.98
N PRO A 247 13.02 -7.77 -15.75
CA PRO A 247 13.44 -9.02 -16.36
C PRO A 247 14.56 -8.74 -17.37
N VAL A 248 15.48 -9.66 -17.48
CA VAL A 248 16.50 -9.64 -18.54
C VAL A 248 16.09 -10.66 -19.59
N GLU A 249 15.80 -10.19 -20.79
CA GLU A 249 15.59 -11.08 -21.92
C GLU A 249 16.92 -11.71 -22.30
N PRO A 250 17.00 -13.05 -22.44
CA PRO A 250 18.18 -13.68 -22.96
C PRO A 250 18.44 -13.14 -24.38
N PRO A 251 19.72 -12.97 -24.78
CA PRO A 251 20.01 -12.63 -26.17
C PRO A 251 19.35 -13.61 -27.12
N ALA A 252 18.80 -13.13 -28.23
CA ALA A 252 18.06 -13.95 -29.19
C ALA A 252 18.84 -15.17 -29.73
N ASP A 253 20.18 -15.12 -29.63
CA ASP A 253 21.10 -16.16 -30.04
C ASP A 253 21.74 -16.94 -28.87
N ALA A 254 21.30 -16.69 -27.63
CA ALA A 254 21.83 -17.44 -26.48
C ALA A 254 21.29 -18.88 -26.51
N PRO A 255 22.16 -19.90 -26.37
CA PRO A 255 21.67 -21.26 -26.17
C PRO A 255 20.87 -21.29 -24.84
N ASP A 256 19.75 -22.01 -24.86
CA ASP A 256 18.83 -22.18 -23.72
C ASP A 256 19.53 -22.64 -22.42
N GLU A 257 20.74 -23.14 -22.52
CA GLU A 257 21.54 -23.68 -21.42
C GLU A 257 22.43 -22.64 -20.71
N ALA A 258 22.65 -21.43 -21.29
CA ALA A 258 23.67 -20.50 -20.76
C ALA A 258 23.27 -19.82 -19.41
N THR A 259 21.98 -19.73 -19.10
CA THR A 259 21.48 -19.16 -17.82
C THR A 259 21.10 -20.24 -16.81
N ALA A 260 20.90 -21.48 -17.25
CA ALA A 260 20.43 -22.59 -16.41
C ALA A 260 21.51 -23.18 -15.48
N GLU A 261 22.80 -22.88 -15.68
CA GLU A 261 23.89 -23.43 -14.87
C GLU A 261 24.29 -22.58 -13.66
N LEU A 262 23.84 -21.31 -13.57
CA LEU A 262 24.23 -20.44 -12.46
C LEU A 262 23.26 -20.61 -11.28
N ALA A 263 23.83 -20.82 -10.11
CA ALA A 263 23.04 -20.89 -8.87
C ALA A 263 22.27 -19.58 -8.65
N PRO A 264 20.98 -19.63 -8.27
CA PRO A 264 20.17 -18.44 -8.00
C PRO A 264 20.85 -17.50 -7.00
N GLY A 265 20.71 -16.18 -7.23
CA GLY A 265 21.40 -15.14 -6.46
C GLY A 265 22.81 -14.81 -6.97
N THR A 266 23.32 -15.55 -7.96
CA THR A 266 24.66 -15.26 -8.53
C THR A 266 24.62 -14.04 -9.41
N VAL A 267 25.58 -13.13 -9.23
CA VAL A 267 25.84 -12.02 -10.15
C VAL A 267 26.35 -12.58 -11.47
N ILE A 268 25.58 -12.38 -12.53
CA ILE A 268 25.96 -12.78 -13.88
C ILE A 268 26.93 -11.76 -14.46
N GLU A 269 26.59 -10.50 -14.36
CA GLU A 269 27.39 -9.38 -14.84
C GLU A 269 27.01 -8.06 -14.16
N ALA A 270 27.94 -7.10 -14.16
CA ALA A 270 27.69 -5.72 -13.80
C ALA A 270 27.78 -4.86 -15.09
N ARG A 271 26.63 -4.36 -15.52
CA ARG A 271 26.48 -3.55 -16.74
C ARG A 271 26.45 -2.05 -16.42
N LYS A 272 26.54 -1.22 -17.47
CA LYS A 272 26.42 0.25 -17.34
C LYS A 272 25.03 0.69 -16.82
N ASP A 273 24.01 -0.13 -16.96
CA ASP A 273 22.61 0.13 -16.60
C ASP A 273 22.14 -0.64 -15.36
N GLY A 274 22.98 -1.49 -14.77
CA GLY A 274 22.66 -2.21 -13.54
C GLY A 274 23.47 -3.48 -13.34
N VAL A 275 23.09 -4.24 -12.32
CA VAL A 275 23.66 -5.54 -11.98
C VAL A 275 22.66 -6.62 -12.32
N VAL A 276 23.07 -7.63 -13.09
CA VAL A 276 22.25 -8.75 -13.50
C VAL A 276 22.49 -9.92 -12.54
N VAL A 277 21.41 -10.50 -12.03
CA VAL A 277 21.41 -11.56 -11.01
C VAL A 277 20.54 -12.73 -11.48
N ALA A 278 21.06 -13.95 -11.32
CA ALA A 278 20.32 -15.17 -11.65
C ALA A 278 19.16 -15.41 -10.68
N CYS A 279 18.04 -15.89 -11.22
CA CYS A 279 16.91 -16.46 -10.49
C CYS A 279 16.69 -17.92 -10.94
N ALA A 280 15.64 -18.57 -10.43
CA ALA A 280 15.35 -19.98 -10.75
C ALA A 280 15.13 -20.26 -12.24
N ASP A 281 14.55 -19.32 -12.99
CA ASP A 281 14.08 -19.49 -14.38
C ASP A 281 14.63 -18.42 -15.34
N GLY A 282 15.69 -17.72 -14.95
CA GLY A 282 16.28 -16.66 -15.78
C GLY A 282 17.10 -15.67 -14.97
N ALA A 283 17.03 -14.39 -15.34
CA ALA A 283 17.76 -13.33 -14.68
C ALA A 283 16.96 -12.04 -14.54
N ILE A 284 17.27 -11.27 -13.51
CA ILE A 284 16.74 -9.92 -13.30
C ILE A 284 17.87 -8.90 -13.26
N ARG A 285 17.59 -7.70 -13.75
CA ARG A 285 18.46 -6.55 -13.55
C ARG A 285 18.00 -5.74 -12.35
N LEU A 286 18.93 -5.36 -11.49
CA LEU A 286 18.68 -4.49 -10.36
C LEU A 286 18.73 -3.04 -10.82
N ASP A 287 17.57 -2.37 -10.91
CA ASP A 287 17.46 -1.02 -11.45
C ASP A 287 17.61 0.08 -10.39
N VAL A 288 17.00 -0.13 -9.20
CA VAL A 288 17.11 0.80 -8.06
C VAL A 288 17.37 0.01 -6.79
N VAL A 289 18.45 0.37 -6.12
CA VAL A 289 18.90 -0.32 -4.90
C VAL A 289 19.24 0.66 -3.78
N GLN A 290 19.35 0.14 -2.56
CA GLN A 290 19.81 0.89 -1.39
C GLN A 290 20.73 0.03 -0.53
N PRO A 291 22.06 0.23 -0.62
CA PRO A 291 23.00 -0.36 0.31
C PRO A 291 22.80 0.15 1.74
N GLU A 292 23.15 -0.68 2.70
CA GLU A 292 23.02 -0.35 4.12
C GLU A 292 23.70 0.98 4.47
N GLY A 293 22.94 1.87 5.14
CA GLY A 293 23.42 3.20 5.55
C GLY A 293 23.61 4.22 4.42
N LYS A 294 23.17 3.90 3.20
CA LYS A 294 23.27 4.81 2.05
C LYS A 294 21.86 5.22 1.57
N PRO A 295 21.72 6.32 0.80
CA PRO A 295 20.52 6.64 0.08
C PRO A 295 20.24 5.62 -1.04
N ARG A 296 19.00 5.63 -1.57
CA ARG A 296 18.68 4.93 -2.82
C ARG A 296 19.58 5.43 -3.95
N MET A 297 19.95 4.53 -4.84
CA MET A 297 20.76 4.81 -6.03
C MET A 297 20.29 3.92 -7.18
N ASP A 298 20.56 4.33 -8.41
CA ASP A 298 20.34 3.51 -9.58
C ASP A 298 21.35 2.33 -9.66
N GLY A 299 20.97 1.28 -10.40
CA GLY A 299 21.78 0.08 -10.56
C GLY A 299 23.15 0.36 -11.18
N ALA A 300 23.25 1.36 -12.06
CA ALA A 300 24.52 1.79 -12.67
C ALA A 300 25.48 2.39 -11.62
N ALA A 301 24.98 3.25 -10.74
CA ALA A 301 25.78 3.80 -9.64
C ALA A 301 26.22 2.71 -8.66
N PHE A 302 25.35 1.73 -8.40
CA PHE A 302 25.71 0.57 -7.58
C PHE A 302 26.80 -0.28 -8.25
N ALA A 303 26.65 -0.60 -9.54
CA ALA A 303 27.64 -1.35 -10.30
C ALA A 303 29.02 -0.66 -10.28
N ASN A 304 29.05 0.65 -10.52
CA ASN A 304 30.30 1.42 -10.53
C ASN A 304 30.93 1.58 -9.14
N GLY A 305 30.12 1.82 -8.11
CA GLY A 305 30.60 2.13 -6.77
C GLY A 305 30.98 0.89 -5.96
N TYR A 306 30.27 -0.20 -6.11
CA TYR A 306 30.46 -1.45 -5.36
C TYR A 306 31.19 -2.52 -6.16
N ARG A 307 31.19 -2.41 -7.49
CA ARG A 307 31.87 -3.33 -8.43
C ARG A 307 31.61 -4.80 -8.12
N PRO A 308 30.31 -5.24 -8.19
CA PRO A 308 30.00 -6.64 -8.04
C PRO A 308 30.71 -7.44 -9.14
N GLU A 309 31.33 -8.56 -8.77
CA GLU A 309 32.04 -9.41 -9.71
C GLU A 309 31.15 -10.56 -10.16
N PRO A 310 31.24 -11.01 -11.44
CA PRO A 310 30.58 -12.22 -11.87
C PRO A 310 30.96 -13.41 -10.97
N GLY A 311 29.96 -14.19 -10.56
CA GLY A 311 30.13 -15.29 -9.61
C GLY A 311 29.93 -14.91 -8.14
N GLU A 312 29.95 -13.62 -7.75
CA GLU A 312 29.53 -13.22 -6.39
C GLU A 312 28.04 -13.56 -6.17
N ARG A 313 27.66 -13.87 -4.93
CA ARG A 313 26.28 -14.19 -4.59
C ARG A 313 25.62 -13.14 -3.73
N LEU A 314 24.41 -12.77 -4.14
CA LEU A 314 23.44 -12.12 -3.28
C LEU A 314 22.61 -13.20 -2.55
N GLY A 315 22.25 -12.93 -1.30
CA GLY A 315 21.53 -13.88 -0.46
C GLY A 315 22.44 -14.45 0.64
N GLY A 316 21.92 -15.41 1.33
CA GLY A 316 22.50 -15.99 2.53
C GLY A 316 21.67 -15.58 3.75
N ARG A 317 21.11 -16.58 4.44
CA ARG A 317 20.59 -16.40 5.81
C ARG A 317 21.76 -16.05 6.73
N ALA A 318 21.51 -15.10 7.64
CA ALA A 318 22.42 -14.87 8.77
C ALA A 318 22.47 -16.11 9.63
#